data_d51efd4a5d3d9f7f730ed6d480234c90
#
_entry.id   d51efd4a5d3d9f7f730ed6d480234c90
#
_cell.length_a   1.000
_cell.length_b   1.000
_cell.length_c   1.000
_cell.angle_alpha   90.00
_cell.angle_beta   90.00
_cell.angle_gamma   90.00
#
_symmetry.space_group_name_H-M   'P 1'
#
loop_
_entity.id
_entity.type
_entity.pdbx_description
1 polymer ?
#
loop_
_entity_poly.entity_id
_entity_poly.type
_entity_poly.pdbx_seq_one_letter_code
_entity_poly.pdbx_strand_id
1 'polypeptide(L)'
;QSYIEMAGVWARNSYCKRRQVGALIVKDKMIISDGYNGTPSGFENICEDENGVTKPYVLHAEANAITKVAKSGNSSNDATLYVTASPCVECAKLIIQAGIKRVVYRDAYRITDGIDLLVRAGIEVEQVQ
;
A
#
# COMPACT_ATOMS: atom_id res chain seq x y z
N GLN A 1 2.45 8.32 -13.92
CA GLN A 1 2.54 9.53 -13.09
C GLN A 1 1.21 9.92 -12.48
N SER A 2 0.15 9.81 -13.27
CA SER A 2 -1.18 10.13 -12.75
C SER A 2 -1.60 9.23 -11.61
N TYR A 3 -1.24 7.95 -11.68
CA TYR A 3 -1.63 7.00 -10.63
C TYR A 3 -0.92 7.28 -9.31
N ILE A 4 0.35 7.68 -9.37
CA ILE A 4 1.06 8.01 -8.13
C ILE A 4 0.50 9.29 -7.50
N GLU A 5 0.07 10.24 -8.32
CA GLU A 5 -0.60 11.44 -7.82
C GLU A 5 -1.94 11.09 -7.18
N MET A 6 -2.70 10.18 -7.77
CA MET A 6 -3.96 9.72 -7.20
C MET A 6 -3.74 8.99 -5.88
N ALA A 7 -2.68 8.19 -5.79
CA ALA A 7 -2.31 7.55 -4.53
C ALA A 7 -2.04 8.60 -3.45
N GLY A 8 -1.39 9.70 -3.83
CA GLY A 8 -1.16 10.83 -2.93
C GLY A 8 -2.45 11.47 -2.44
N VAL A 9 -3.44 11.60 -3.32
CA VAL A 9 -4.76 12.11 -2.92
C VAL A 9 -5.41 11.15 -1.92
N TRP A 10 -5.34 9.86 -2.18
CA TRP A 10 -5.89 8.84 -1.28
C TRP A 10 -5.23 8.86 0.10
N ALA A 11 -3.92 9.13 0.14
CA ALA A 11 -3.18 9.21 1.39
C ALA A 11 -3.79 10.24 2.34
N ARG A 12 -4.33 11.33 1.81
CA ARG A 12 -4.91 12.40 2.62
C ARG A 12 -6.20 12.00 3.32
N ASN A 13 -6.79 10.88 2.94
CA ASN A 13 -7.99 10.36 3.60
C ASN A 13 -7.66 9.61 4.90
N SER A 14 -6.38 9.27 5.12
CA SER A 14 -5.97 8.55 6.32
C SER A 14 -6.16 9.41 7.56
N TYR A 15 -6.70 8.80 8.60
CA TYR A 15 -6.85 9.45 9.92
C TYR A 15 -5.60 9.29 10.78
N CYS A 16 -4.59 8.55 10.30
CA CYS A 16 -3.36 8.33 11.05
C CYS A 16 -2.55 9.62 11.12
N LYS A 17 -2.01 9.91 12.31
CA LYS A 17 -1.28 11.16 12.54
C LYS A 17 0.20 11.02 12.25
N ARG A 18 0.77 9.85 12.54
CA ARG A 18 2.20 9.65 12.36
C ARG A 18 2.60 9.66 10.90
N ARG A 19 1.76 9.06 10.05
CA ARG A 19 2.05 9.00 8.62
C ARG A 19 0.76 8.70 7.87
N GLN A 20 0.63 9.32 6.71
CA GLN A 20 -0.47 9.08 5.80
C GLN A 20 0.09 8.49 4.52
N VAL A 21 -0.38 7.30 4.16
CA VAL A 21 0.06 6.56 2.97
C VAL A 21 -1.15 6.18 2.14
N GLY A 22 -1.03 6.29 0.84
CA GLY A 22 -2.07 5.88 -0.09
C GLY A 22 -1.54 4.88 -1.10
N ALA A 23 -2.42 4.01 -1.58
CA ALA A 23 -2.06 2.97 -2.54
C ALA A 23 -3.19 2.75 -3.53
N LEU A 24 -2.81 2.43 -4.77
CA LEU A 24 -3.74 2.02 -5.83
C LEU A 24 -3.24 0.74 -6.46
N ILE A 25 -4.17 -0.14 -6.81
CA ILE A 25 -3.85 -1.32 -7.61
C ILE A 25 -4.48 -1.14 -8.97
N VAL A 26 -3.65 -1.21 -10.01
CA VAL A 26 -4.06 -0.96 -11.39
C VAL A 26 -3.78 -2.20 -12.23
N LYS A 27 -4.75 -2.60 -13.02
CA LYS A 27 -4.61 -3.74 -13.94
C LYS A 27 -5.29 -3.40 -15.25
N ASP A 28 -4.58 -3.64 -16.35
CA ASP A 28 -5.12 -3.36 -17.69
C ASP A 28 -5.61 -1.91 -17.82
N LYS A 29 -4.85 -0.98 -17.25
CA LYS A 29 -5.15 0.46 -17.27
C LYS A 29 -6.41 0.84 -16.49
N MET A 30 -6.88 -0.05 -15.59
CA MET A 30 -8.04 0.21 -14.76
C MET A 30 -7.63 0.14 -13.29
N ILE A 31 -8.09 1.11 -12.51
CA ILE A 31 -7.92 1.08 -11.06
C ILE A 31 -8.91 0.04 -10.52
N ILE A 32 -8.39 -1.05 -9.99
CA ILE A 32 -9.24 -2.12 -9.44
C ILE A 32 -9.34 -2.08 -7.93
N SER A 33 -8.48 -1.31 -7.28
CA SER A 33 -8.54 -1.16 -5.82
C SER A 33 -7.76 0.07 -5.39
N ASP A 34 -8.07 0.52 -4.18
CA ASP A 34 -7.40 1.63 -3.54
C ASP A 34 -7.33 1.36 -2.04
N GLY A 35 -6.45 2.09 -1.36
CA GLY A 35 -6.35 1.97 0.08
C GLY A 35 -5.56 3.12 0.67
N TYR A 36 -5.76 3.34 1.95
CA TYR A 36 -4.92 4.21 2.76
C TYR A 36 -4.79 3.55 4.13
N ASN A 37 -3.75 3.94 4.85
CA ASN A 37 -3.52 3.29 6.14
C ASN A 37 -4.59 3.71 7.15
N GLY A 38 -5.00 2.75 8.00
CA GLY A 38 -6.05 3.01 8.96
C GLY A 38 -6.45 1.75 9.71
N THR A 39 -7.39 1.94 10.62
CA THR A 39 -7.94 0.84 11.42
C THR A 39 -8.88 -0.02 10.57
N PRO A 40 -9.18 -1.25 11.01
CA PRO A 40 -10.14 -2.09 10.28
C PRO A 40 -11.52 -1.44 10.22
N SER A 41 -12.28 -1.84 9.21
CA SER A 41 -13.64 -1.32 9.01
C SER A 41 -14.48 -1.48 10.25
N GLY A 42 -15.15 -0.41 10.66
CA GLY A 42 -16.01 -0.43 11.83
C GLY A 42 -15.31 -0.12 13.15
N PHE A 43 -13.99 -0.03 13.13
CA PHE A 43 -13.22 0.36 14.32
C PHE A 43 -13.17 1.89 14.41
N GLU A 44 -12.77 2.37 15.57
CA GLU A 44 -12.55 3.81 15.75
C GLU A 44 -11.45 4.32 14.80
N ASN A 45 -11.59 5.53 14.30
CA ASN A 45 -10.62 6.10 13.35
C ASN A 45 -9.45 6.76 14.08
N ILE A 46 -8.82 6.00 14.99
CA ILE A 46 -7.70 6.46 15.80
C ILE A 46 -6.59 5.43 15.68
N CYS A 47 -5.55 5.80 14.95
CA CYS A 47 -4.44 4.89 14.64
C CYS A 47 -3.43 4.75 15.77
N GLU A 48 -3.26 5.82 16.57
CA GLU A 48 -2.23 5.86 17.59
C GLU A 48 -2.86 5.76 18.98
N ASP A 49 -2.11 5.17 19.92
CA ASP A 49 -2.53 5.12 21.30
C ASP A 49 -2.20 6.44 21.99
N GLU A 50 -2.45 6.52 23.30
CA GLU A 50 -2.23 7.72 24.10
C GLU A 50 -0.77 8.16 24.14
N ASN A 51 0.15 7.25 23.82
CA ASN A 51 1.59 7.54 23.78
C ASN A 51 2.07 7.84 22.35
N GLY A 52 1.17 7.94 21.39
CA GLY A 52 1.52 8.22 19.99
C GLY A 52 2.05 7.02 19.23
N VAL A 53 1.92 5.82 19.80
CA VAL A 53 2.39 4.58 19.15
C VAL A 53 1.25 4.01 18.30
N THR A 54 1.59 3.63 17.07
CA THR A 54 0.62 3.03 16.16
C THR A 54 0.07 1.73 16.75
N LYS A 55 -1.25 1.62 16.77
CA LYS A 55 -1.91 0.42 17.31
C LYS A 55 -1.61 -0.79 16.43
N PRO A 56 -1.46 -1.97 17.04
CA PRO A 56 -1.04 -3.15 16.27
C PRO A 56 -2.03 -3.60 15.20
N TYR A 57 -3.30 -3.22 15.30
CA TYR A 57 -4.30 -3.63 14.31
C TYR A 57 -4.48 -2.61 13.17
N VAL A 58 -3.68 -1.55 13.13
CA VAL A 58 -3.70 -0.61 12.00
C VAL A 58 -3.14 -1.31 10.76
N LEU A 59 -3.88 -1.19 9.66
CA LEU A 59 -3.45 -1.76 8.38
C LEU A 59 -2.70 -0.71 7.57
N HIS A 60 -1.65 -1.14 6.88
CA HIS A 60 -0.96 -0.29 5.93
C HIS A 60 -1.82 -0.13 4.66
N ALA A 61 -1.55 0.91 3.89
CA ALA A 61 -2.32 1.21 2.68
C ALA A 61 -2.31 0.04 1.70
N GLU A 62 -1.16 -0.62 1.53
CA GLU A 62 -1.01 -1.75 0.64
C GLU A 62 -1.90 -2.92 1.07
N ALA A 63 -1.90 -3.22 2.37
CA ALA A 63 -2.73 -4.29 2.92
C ALA A 63 -4.21 -4.00 2.71
N ASN A 64 -4.63 -2.74 2.90
CA ASN A 64 -6.02 -2.35 2.67
C ASN A 64 -6.40 -2.50 1.20
N ALA A 65 -5.54 -2.09 0.29
CA ALA A 65 -5.83 -2.22 -1.14
C ALA A 65 -5.92 -3.69 -1.56
N ILE A 66 -5.01 -4.53 -1.08
CA ILE A 66 -5.00 -5.96 -1.41
C ILE A 66 -6.23 -6.68 -0.86
N THR A 67 -6.61 -6.39 0.39
CA THR A 67 -7.77 -7.06 0.98
C THR A 67 -9.08 -6.61 0.34
N LYS A 68 -9.15 -5.37 -0.18
CA LYS A 68 -10.31 -4.94 -0.94
C LYS A 68 -10.45 -5.72 -2.25
N VAL A 69 -9.33 -6.02 -2.92
CA VAL A 69 -9.37 -6.89 -4.10
C VAL A 69 -9.91 -8.26 -3.71
N ALA A 70 -9.47 -8.79 -2.57
CA ALA A 70 -9.91 -10.11 -2.10
C ALA A 70 -11.42 -10.18 -1.88
N LYS A 71 -12.06 -9.05 -1.54
CA LYS A 71 -13.52 -8.98 -1.34
C LYS A 71 -14.27 -8.75 -2.64
N SER A 72 -13.58 -8.36 -3.71
CA SER A 72 -14.19 -8.01 -4.98
C SER A 72 -14.17 -9.19 -5.93
N GLY A 73 -14.73 -8.99 -7.12
CA GLY A 73 -14.64 -9.99 -8.18
C GLY A 73 -13.35 -9.88 -9.01
N ASN A 74 -12.45 -8.96 -8.64
CA ASN A 74 -11.22 -8.73 -9.40
C ASN A 74 -10.08 -9.59 -8.86
N SER A 75 -9.00 -9.65 -9.65
CA SER A 75 -7.77 -10.34 -9.26
C SER A 75 -6.61 -9.38 -9.33
N SER A 76 -5.74 -9.42 -8.32
CA SER A 76 -4.50 -8.63 -8.31
C SER A 76 -3.39 -9.28 -9.10
N ASN A 77 -3.60 -10.48 -9.65
CA ASN A 77 -2.57 -11.18 -10.40
C ASN A 77 -2.12 -10.35 -11.61
N ASP A 78 -0.82 -10.15 -11.75
CA ASP A 78 -0.18 -9.36 -12.81
C ASP A 78 -0.52 -7.86 -12.77
N ALA A 79 -1.01 -7.38 -11.65
CA ALA A 79 -1.34 -5.95 -11.47
C ALA A 79 -0.10 -5.14 -11.10
N THR A 80 -0.25 -3.82 -11.14
CA THR A 80 0.74 -2.86 -10.65
C THR A 80 0.21 -2.18 -9.40
N LEU A 81 1.06 -2.07 -8.39
CA LEU A 81 0.74 -1.33 -7.16
C LEU A 81 1.46 0.01 -7.20
N TYR A 82 0.72 1.09 -7.02
CA TYR A 82 1.25 2.44 -6.85
C TYR A 82 1.06 2.83 -5.39
N VAL A 83 2.13 3.20 -4.72
CA VAL A 83 2.09 3.52 -3.30
C VAL A 83 2.95 4.75 -3.00
N THR A 84 2.50 5.61 -2.08
CA THR A 84 3.22 6.85 -1.81
C THR A 84 4.52 6.63 -1.03
N ALA A 85 4.62 5.52 -0.31
CA ALA A 85 5.81 5.19 0.49
C ALA A 85 6.26 3.77 0.17
N SER A 86 7.58 3.53 0.18
CA SER A 86 8.12 2.20 -0.11
C SER A 86 7.58 1.15 0.86
N PRO A 87 7.22 -0.04 0.37
CA PRO A 87 6.63 -1.08 1.23
C PRO A 87 7.63 -1.62 2.25
N CYS A 88 7.12 -1.92 3.45
CA CYS A 88 7.91 -2.65 4.45
C CYS A 88 7.91 -4.13 4.12
N VAL A 89 8.68 -4.93 4.88
CA VAL A 89 8.77 -6.37 4.65
C VAL A 89 7.40 -7.04 4.75
N GLU A 90 6.60 -6.65 5.73
CA GLU A 90 5.28 -7.27 5.91
C GLU A 90 4.38 -7.03 4.70
N CYS A 91 4.37 -5.81 4.17
CA CYS A 91 3.60 -5.51 2.97
C CYS A 91 4.20 -6.15 1.72
N ALA A 92 5.53 -6.23 1.64
CA ALA A 92 6.20 -6.88 0.51
C ALA A 92 5.76 -8.34 0.39
N LYS A 93 5.66 -9.04 1.52
CA LYS A 93 5.16 -10.43 1.52
C LYS A 93 3.76 -10.53 0.92
N LEU A 94 2.88 -9.63 1.31
CA LEU A 94 1.50 -9.61 0.81
C LEU A 94 1.46 -9.30 -0.68
N ILE A 95 2.28 -8.36 -1.12
CA ILE A 95 2.37 -7.96 -2.53
C ILE A 95 2.80 -9.16 -3.38
N ILE A 96 3.82 -9.88 -2.93
CA ILE A 96 4.32 -11.08 -3.62
C ILE A 96 3.21 -12.13 -3.74
N GLN A 97 2.56 -12.44 -2.63
CA GLN A 97 1.53 -13.48 -2.59
C GLN A 97 0.27 -13.08 -3.36
N ALA A 98 0.02 -11.79 -3.50
CA ALA A 98 -1.11 -11.28 -4.28
C ALA A 98 -0.89 -11.37 -5.79
N GLY A 99 0.30 -11.73 -6.24
CA GLY A 99 0.61 -11.85 -7.66
C GLY A 99 0.87 -10.54 -8.37
N ILE A 100 1.11 -9.48 -7.63
CA ILE A 100 1.44 -8.17 -8.22
C ILE A 100 2.81 -8.26 -8.87
N LYS A 101 2.93 -7.76 -10.11
CA LYS A 101 4.16 -7.90 -10.87
C LYS A 101 5.05 -6.65 -10.87
N ARG A 102 4.49 -5.51 -10.48
CA ARG A 102 5.20 -4.23 -10.53
C ARG A 102 4.78 -3.35 -9.36
N VAL A 103 5.75 -2.68 -8.75
CA VAL A 103 5.51 -1.73 -7.66
C VAL A 103 6.16 -0.41 -8.03
N VAL A 104 5.39 0.67 -7.96
CA VAL A 104 5.85 2.04 -8.18
C VAL A 104 5.63 2.82 -6.89
N TYR A 105 6.71 3.41 -6.34
CA TYR A 105 6.59 4.18 -5.11
C TYR A 105 7.23 5.55 -5.25
N ARG A 106 6.85 6.47 -4.37
CA ARG A 106 7.33 7.86 -4.42
C ARG A 106 8.41 8.11 -3.38
N ASP A 107 8.08 7.87 -2.11
CA ASP A 107 8.95 8.22 -0.99
C ASP A 107 9.63 6.96 -0.44
N ALA A 108 10.96 6.99 -0.34
CA ALA A 108 11.72 5.85 0.17
C ALA A 108 11.93 5.97 1.68
N TYR A 109 11.74 4.86 2.39
CA TYR A 109 12.18 4.74 3.79
C TYR A 109 13.68 4.47 3.83
N ARG A 110 14.28 4.70 5.00
CA ARG A 110 15.68 4.35 5.23
C ARG A 110 15.90 2.84 5.16
N ILE A 111 14.92 2.07 5.65
CA ILE A 111 15.00 0.61 5.64
C ILE A 111 14.50 0.11 4.29
N THR A 112 15.36 -0.60 3.57
CA THR A 112 15.06 -1.07 2.21
C THR A 112 14.72 -2.55 2.15
N ASP A 113 14.57 -3.21 3.29
CA ASP A 113 14.36 -4.66 3.34
C ASP A 113 13.12 -5.09 2.52
N GLY A 114 12.06 -4.30 2.55
CA GLY A 114 10.87 -4.61 1.76
C GLY A 114 11.13 -4.55 0.27
N ILE A 115 11.82 -3.50 -0.18
CA ILE A 115 12.19 -3.35 -1.59
C ILE A 115 13.10 -4.49 -2.02
N ASP A 116 14.08 -4.83 -1.18
CA ASP A 116 15.01 -5.91 -1.49
C ASP A 116 14.27 -7.24 -1.66
N LEU A 117 13.26 -7.49 -0.83
CA LEU A 117 12.46 -8.70 -0.92
C LEU A 117 11.66 -8.74 -2.23
N LEU A 118 11.08 -7.62 -2.62
CA LEU A 118 10.33 -7.53 -3.89
C LEU A 118 11.24 -7.82 -5.09
N VAL A 119 12.43 -7.23 -5.09
CA VAL A 119 13.40 -7.45 -6.17
C VAL A 119 13.81 -8.92 -6.21
N ARG A 120 14.06 -9.53 -5.05
CA ARG A 120 14.40 -10.94 -4.96
C ARG A 120 13.31 -11.84 -5.53
N ALA A 121 12.05 -11.43 -5.38
CA ALA A 121 10.90 -12.17 -5.90
C ALA A 121 10.69 -11.98 -7.40
N GLY A 122 11.48 -11.14 -8.05
CA GLY A 122 11.35 -10.87 -9.48
C GLY A 122 10.32 -9.80 -9.83
N ILE A 123 9.87 -9.05 -8.84
CA ILE A 123 8.91 -7.96 -9.07
C ILE A 123 9.66 -6.74 -9.57
N GLU A 124 9.14 -6.10 -10.60
CA GLU A 124 9.69 -4.84 -11.11
C GLU A 124 9.40 -3.73 -10.11
N VAL A 125 10.43 -3.00 -9.69
CA VAL A 125 10.29 -1.93 -8.70
C VAL A 125 10.83 -0.64 -9.29
N GLU A 126 10.05 0.43 -9.16
CA GLU A 126 10.42 1.73 -9.73
C GLU A 126 10.09 2.83 -8.71
N GLN A 127 11.04 3.73 -8.49
CA GLN A 127 10.78 4.92 -7.69
C GLN A 127 10.52 6.11 -8.61
N VAL A 128 9.47 6.88 -8.32
CA VAL A 128 9.12 8.09 -9.09
C VAL A 128 9.06 9.29 -8.15
N GLN A 129 9.06 10.47 -8.75
CA GLN A 129 9.05 11.72 -7.97
C GLN A 129 7.62 12.24 -7.79
#